data_c1061841492b4671d05b8a82552b7c85
#
_entry.id   c1061841492b4671d05b8a82552b7c85
#
_cell.length_a   1.000
_cell.length_b   1.000
_cell.length_c   1.000
_cell.angle_alpha   90.00
_cell.angle_beta   90.00
_cell.angle_gamma   90.00
#
_symmetry.space_group_name_H-M   'P 1'
#
loop_
_entity.id
_entity.type
_entity.pdbx_description
1 polymer ?
#
loop_
_entity_poly.entity_id
_entity_poly.type
_entity_poly.pdbx_seq_one_letter_code
_entity_poly.pdbx_strand_id
1 'polypeptide(L)'
;MGQGPAGRAGGPVIAVRPTPEQGPALHAEILAALPEFWGDRDVRSLHQPVWLRQFAGDAVVVRGGEVLLGYLLGVVTAGRLAYVQAVATRLPARGRGVGRLLYDTFLNSARAQGARRVEAVTTPANAGSVAFHRRLGFTAEPVTDYAGPGHDRVLFSLALTPLGPRRAEHAPGPGSYPGTPRSDLPQGR
;
A
#
# COMPACT_ATOMS: atom_id res chain seq x y z
N MET A 1 19.62 12.93 -33.45
CA MET A 1 18.58 13.67 -32.70
C MET A 1 17.32 12.82 -32.74
N GLY A 2 17.05 12.10 -31.66
CA GLY A 2 15.86 11.27 -31.50
C GLY A 2 15.18 11.70 -30.20
N GLN A 3 14.12 12.48 -30.30
CA GLN A 3 13.24 12.75 -29.20
C GLN A 3 12.47 11.48 -28.91
N GLY A 4 12.74 10.85 -27.75
CA GLY A 4 11.93 9.78 -27.23
C GLY A 4 10.51 10.29 -26.94
N PRO A 5 9.48 9.43 -27.07
CA PRO A 5 8.10 9.85 -26.89
C PRO A 5 7.88 10.29 -25.42
N ALA A 6 7.67 11.58 -25.23
CA ALA A 6 7.10 12.11 -23.99
C ALA A 6 5.69 11.50 -23.85
N GLY A 7 5.56 10.45 -23.04
CA GLY A 7 4.29 9.81 -22.74
C GLY A 7 3.29 10.86 -22.27
N ARG A 8 2.16 10.99 -22.96
CA ARG A 8 1.10 11.93 -22.64
C ARG A 8 0.55 11.62 -21.25
N ALA A 9 0.90 12.46 -20.26
CA ALA A 9 0.35 12.43 -18.92
C ALA A 9 -1.09 13.03 -18.94
N GLY A 10 -2.03 12.36 -19.59
CA GLY A 10 -3.39 12.86 -19.83
C GLY A 10 -4.52 11.90 -19.44
N GLY A 11 -4.21 10.78 -18.79
CA GLY A 11 -5.24 9.85 -18.30
C GLY A 11 -5.66 10.14 -16.84
N PRO A 12 -6.76 9.52 -16.37
CA PRO A 12 -7.21 9.63 -14.98
C PRO A 12 -6.09 9.17 -14.03
N VAL A 13 -5.96 9.88 -12.91
CA VAL A 13 -5.03 9.50 -11.83
C VAL A 13 -5.72 8.45 -10.97
N ILE A 14 -5.20 7.24 -10.96
CA ILE A 14 -5.76 6.12 -10.22
C ILE A 14 -4.74 5.51 -9.28
N ALA A 15 -5.22 5.08 -8.10
CA ALA A 15 -4.46 4.26 -7.18
C ALA A 15 -4.90 2.80 -7.31
N VAL A 16 -3.93 1.90 -7.47
CA VAL A 16 -4.19 0.47 -7.58
C VAL A 16 -3.23 -0.32 -6.69
N ARG A 17 -3.67 -1.51 -6.28
CA ARG A 17 -2.81 -2.50 -5.62
C ARG A 17 -2.35 -3.50 -6.69
N PRO A 18 -1.06 -3.69 -6.88
CA PRO A 18 -0.56 -4.65 -7.86
C PRO A 18 -0.86 -6.08 -7.42
N THR A 19 -1.01 -6.97 -8.40
CA THR A 19 -1.06 -8.41 -8.12
C THR A 19 0.36 -8.98 -7.98
N PRO A 20 0.53 -10.15 -7.35
CA PRO A 20 1.84 -10.81 -7.27
C PRO A 20 2.48 -11.03 -8.64
N GLU A 21 1.70 -11.33 -9.67
CA GLU A 21 2.17 -11.56 -11.05
C GLU A 21 2.72 -10.29 -11.68
N GLN A 22 2.19 -9.13 -11.31
CA GLN A 22 2.66 -7.83 -11.79
C GLN A 22 3.93 -7.36 -11.07
N GLY A 23 4.22 -7.94 -9.91
CA GLY A 23 5.31 -7.51 -9.03
C GLY A 23 6.68 -7.43 -9.70
N PRO A 24 7.15 -8.45 -10.44
CA PRO A 24 8.46 -8.42 -11.09
C PRO A 24 8.62 -7.30 -12.12
N ALA A 25 7.60 -7.09 -12.96
CA ALA A 25 7.61 -6.02 -13.97
C ALA A 25 7.60 -4.63 -13.32
N LEU A 26 6.75 -4.45 -12.30
CA LEU A 26 6.67 -3.21 -11.54
C LEU A 26 7.98 -2.93 -10.79
N HIS A 27 8.64 -3.94 -10.24
CA HIS A 27 9.95 -3.78 -9.60
C HIS A 27 11.00 -3.26 -10.58
N ALA A 28 11.06 -3.83 -11.79
CA ALA A 28 11.97 -3.38 -12.83
C ALA A 28 11.66 -1.93 -13.26
N GLU A 29 10.38 -1.58 -13.43
CA GLU A 29 9.94 -0.22 -13.75
C GLU A 29 10.37 0.79 -12.67
N ILE A 30 10.15 0.47 -11.38
CA ILE A 30 10.56 1.33 -10.27
C ILE A 30 12.09 1.51 -10.25
N LEU A 31 12.86 0.43 -10.40
CA LEU A 31 14.32 0.51 -10.38
C LEU A 31 14.86 1.36 -11.53
N ALA A 32 14.28 1.25 -12.72
CA ALA A 32 14.65 2.06 -13.87
C ALA A 32 14.35 3.55 -13.67
N ALA A 33 13.27 3.86 -12.94
CA ALA A 33 12.79 5.22 -12.71
C ALA A 33 13.28 5.85 -11.40
N LEU A 34 14.16 5.20 -10.60
CA LEU A 34 14.62 5.72 -9.32
C LEU A 34 15.09 7.19 -9.37
N PRO A 35 15.89 7.64 -10.37
CA PRO A 35 16.31 9.03 -10.45
C PRO A 35 15.14 10.02 -10.54
N GLU A 36 14.04 9.63 -11.18
CA GLU A 36 12.86 10.48 -11.34
C GLU A 36 12.04 10.64 -10.05
N PHE A 37 12.21 9.72 -9.10
CA PHE A 37 11.56 9.74 -7.79
C PHE A 37 12.46 10.32 -6.69
N TRP A 38 13.76 10.02 -6.73
CA TRP A 38 14.68 10.24 -5.62
C TRP A 38 15.84 11.19 -5.97
N GLY A 39 15.98 11.59 -7.26
CA GLY A 39 17.15 12.32 -7.72
C GLY A 39 18.42 11.46 -7.61
N ASP A 40 19.50 12.07 -7.15
CA ASP A 40 20.82 11.41 -7.04
C ASP A 40 20.99 10.56 -5.77
N ARG A 41 19.91 10.35 -5.00
CA ARG A 41 19.99 9.56 -3.76
C ARG A 41 20.10 8.07 -4.09
N ASP A 42 21.10 7.40 -3.53
CA ASP A 42 21.14 5.93 -3.56
C ASP A 42 20.13 5.34 -2.58
N VAL A 43 19.09 4.76 -3.11
CA VAL A 43 17.99 4.15 -2.36
C VAL A 43 17.69 2.71 -2.82
N ARG A 44 18.61 2.09 -3.58
CA ARG A 44 18.40 0.72 -4.09
C ARG A 44 18.17 -0.29 -2.97
N SER A 45 18.83 -0.10 -1.82
CA SER A 45 18.65 -0.96 -0.64
C SER A 45 17.22 -0.95 -0.07
N LEU A 46 16.45 0.10 -0.30
CA LEU A 46 15.04 0.18 0.11
C LEU A 46 14.12 -0.63 -0.82
N HIS A 47 14.59 -0.96 -2.03
CA HIS A 47 13.79 -1.55 -3.11
C HIS A 47 14.16 -3.02 -3.33
N GLN A 48 14.26 -3.79 -2.24
CA GLN A 48 14.52 -5.24 -2.35
C GLN A 48 13.35 -5.93 -3.08
N PRO A 49 13.62 -6.94 -3.92
CA PRO A 49 12.59 -7.63 -4.72
C PRO A 49 11.43 -8.19 -3.88
N VAL A 50 11.68 -8.53 -2.60
CA VAL A 50 10.69 -9.09 -1.68
C VAL A 50 9.44 -8.24 -1.56
N TRP A 51 9.57 -6.90 -1.61
CA TRP A 51 8.44 -5.97 -1.46
C TRP A 51 7.42 -6.10 -2.58
N LEU A 52 7.83 -6.50 -3.77
CA LEU A 52 6.97 -6.63 -4.94
C LEU A 52 6.83 -8.07 -5.43
N ARG A 53 7.56 -9.03 -4.83
CA ARG A 53 7.37 -10.46 -5.10
C ARG A 53 6.49 -11.14 -4.05
N GLN A 54 6.78 -10.91 -2.77
CA GLN A 54 6.08 -11.56 -1.65
C GLN A 54 4.98 -10.66 -1.07
N PHE A 55 5.17 -9.32 -1.09
CA PHE A 55 4.26 -8.35 -0.48
C PHE A 55 3.57 -7.42 -1.50
N ALA A 56 3.53 -7.80 -2.79
CA ALA A 56 2.90 -7.00 -3.84
C ALA A 56 1.46 -6.60 -3.48
N GLY A 57 0.68 -7.53 -2.92
CA GLY A 57 -0.69 -7.29 -2.52
C GLY A 57 -0.89 -6.20 -1.46
N ASP A 58 0.14 -5.82 -0.72
CA ASP A 58 0.09 -4.71 0.24
C ASP A 58 0.70 -3.41 -0.32
N ALA A 59 1.41 -3.48 -1.44
CA ALA A 59 1.90 -2.29 -2.12
C ALA A 59 0.76 -1.47 -2.75
N VAL A 60 1.03 -0.20 -3.00
CA VAL A 60 0.12 0.69 -3.72
C VAL A 60 0.90 1.45 -4.79
N VAL A 61 0.34 1.56 -5.98
CA VAL A 61 0.88 2.41 -7.04
C VAL A 61 -0.16 3.42 -7.51
N VAL A 62 0.29 4.61 -7.89
CA VAL A 62 -0.54 5.64 -8.51
C VAL A 62 -0.04 5.87 -9.92
N ARG A 63 -0.94 5.76 -10.87
CA ARG A 63 -0.66 5.99 -12.30
C ARG A 63 -1.49 7.14 -12.84
N GLY A 64 -0.94 7.84 -13.85
CA GLY A 64 -1.64 8.76 -14.73
C GLY A 64 -1.52 8.25 -16.15
N GLY A 65 -2.51 7.53 -16.65
CA GLY A 65 -2.38 6.70 -17.84
C GLY A 65 -1.30 5.63 -17.62
N GLU A 66 -0.37 5.49 -18.57
CA GLU A 66 0.74 4.53 -18.49
C GLU A 66 1.88 4.99 -17.55
N VAL A 67 1.87 6.24 -17.10
CA VAL A 67 2.96 6.80 -16.29
C VAL A 67 2.80 6.45 -14.82
N LEU A 68 3.82 5.82 -14.22
CA LEU A 68 3.91 5.62 -12.78
C LEU A 68 4.22 6.96 -12.09
N LEU A 69 3.25 7.52 -11.37
CA LEU A 69 3.37 8.80 -10.67
C LEU A 69 3.85 8.67 -9.23
N GLY A 70 3.63 7.50 -8.62
CA GLY A 70 4.05 7.24 -7.25
C GLY A 70 3.85 5.80 -6.86
N TYR A 71 4.54 5.39 -5.81
CA TYR A 71 4.39 4.05 -5.21
C TYR A 71 4.60 4.12 -3.69
N LEU A 72 4.02 3.15 -3.01
CA LEU A 72 4.22 2.85 -1.60
C LEU A 72 4.49 1.34 -1.48
N LEU A 73 5.63 1.00 -0.90
CA LEU A 73 6.00 -0.37 -0.55
C LEU A 73 5.76 -0.54 0.95
N GLY A 74 4.96 -1.53 1.32
CA GLY A 74 4.62 -1.76 2.71
C GLY A 74 4.07 -3.16 2.92
N VAL A 75 3.72 -3.46 4.16
CA VAL A 75 3.18 -4.77 4.57
C VAL A 75 2.25 -4.60 5.77
N VAL A 76 1.23 -5.45 5.85
CA VAL A 76 0.38 -5.59 7.03
C VAL A 76 0.70 -6.93 7.70
N THR A 77 1.14 -6.88 8.96
CA THR A 77 1.57 -8.06 9.71
C THR A 77 0.42 -8.69 10.51
N ALA A 78 0.53 -9.97 10.82
CA ALA A 78 -0.40 -10.66 11.71
C ALA A 78 -0.48 -10.01 13.12
N GLY A 79 0.57 -9.30 13.56
CA GLY A 79 0.62 -8.53 14.80
C GLY A 79 -0.16 -7.21 14.76
N ARG A 80 -0.98 -6.98 13.73
CA ARG A 80 -1.79 -5.77 13.54
C ARG A 80 -0.98 -4.47 13.40
N LEU A 81 0.28 -4.59 13.01
CA LEU A 81 1.14 -3.50 12.60
C LEU A 81 1.16 -3.43 11.07
N ALA A 82 0.92 -2.25 10.51
CA ALA A 82 1.26 -1.96 9.13
C ALA A 82 2.61 -1.21 9.10
N TYR A 83 3.49 -1.56 8.17
CA TYR A 83 4.78 -0.91 8.03
C TYR A 83 4.99 -0.42 6.61
N VAL A 84 5.45 0.82 6.47
CA VAL A 84 5.78 1.43 5.18
C VAL A 84 7.31 1.49 5.04
N GLN A 85 7.84 0.70 4.11
CA GLN A 85 9.26 0.62 3.79
C GLN A 85 9.73 1.82 2.96
N ALA A 86 8.96 2.15 1.92
CA ALA A 86 9.28 3.25 1.04
C ALA A 86 8.01 3.86 0.45
N VAL A 87 7.98 5.17 0.34
CA VAL A 87 6.96 5.91 -0.40
C VAL A 87 7.64 6.97 -1.24
N ALA A 88 7.28 7.05 -2.50
CA ALA A 88 7.83 8.04 -3.40
C ALA A 88 6.77 8.59 -4.36
N THR A 89 6.95 9.85 -4.69
CA THR A 89 6.19 10.54 -5.73
C THR A 89 7.18 11.09 -6.76
N ARG A 90 6.93 10.83 -8.04
CA ARG A 90 7.73 11.33 -9.16
C ARG A 90 7.91 12.84 -9.03
N LEU A 91 9.12 13.36 -9.23
CA LEU A 91 9.46 14.77 -8.96
C LEU A 91 8.45 15.77 -9.56
N PRO A 92 8.05 15.68 -10.85
CA PRO A 92 7.07 16.60 -11.43
C PRO A 92 5.63 16.43 -10.92
N ALA A 93 5.33 15.32 -10.23
CA ALA A 93 4.00 15.04 -9.67
C ALA A 93 3.88 15.40 -8.18
N ARG A 94 4.95 15.91 -7.56
CA ARG A 94 4.93 16.36 -6.17
C ARG A 94 3.98 17.56 -5.99
N GLY A 95 3.39 17.68 -4.80
CA GLY A 95 2.41 18.74 -4.49
C GLY A 95 1.01 18.52 -5.09
N ARG A 96 0.80 17.49 -5.90
CA ARG A 96 -0.47 17.19 -6.58
C ARG A 96 -1.33 16.13 -5.88
N GLY A 97 -1.07 15.84 -4.60
CA GLY A 97 -1.87 14.88 -3.82
C GLY A 97 -1.50 13.42 -4.00
N VAL A 98 -0.58 13.05 -4.89
CA VAL A 98 -0.20 11.65 -5.17
C VAL A 98 0.25 10.91 -3.89
N GLY A 99 1.11 11.52 -3.08
CA GLY A 99 1.57 10.92 -1.82
C GLY A 99 0.43 10.69 -0.82
N ARG A 100 -0.54 11.61 -0.76
CA ARG A 100 -1.73 11.45 0.07
C ARG A 100 -2.59 10.28 -0.43
N LEU A 101 -2.83 10.19 -1.72
CA LEU A 101 -3.62 9.12 -2.34
C LEU A 101 -3.00 7.74 -2.08
N LEU A 102 -1.65 7.62 -2.15
CA LEU A 102 -0.92 6.41 -1.79
C LEU A 102 -1.21 6.00 -0.34
N TYR A 103 -1.06 6.94 0.61
CA TYR A 103 -1.32 6.65 2.02
C TYR A 103 -2.79 6.36 2.30
N ASP A 104 -3.73 7.13 1.77
CA ASP A 104 -5.17 6.91 1.98
C ASP A 104 -5.56 5.49 1.51
N THR A 105 -5.06 5.05 0.35
CA THR A 105 -5.30 3.70 -0.18
C THR A 105 -4.68 2.62 0.71
N PHE A 106 -3.42 2.79 1.12
CA PHE A 106 -2.72 1.84 1.99
C PHE A 106 -3.38 1.74 3.38
N LEU A 107 -3.69 2.88 4.01
CA LEU A 107 -4.30 2.93 5.34
C LEU A 107 -5.70 2.30 5.35
N ASN A 108 -6.49 2.50 4.30
CA ASN A 108 -7.81 1.85 4.17
C ASN A 108 -7.66 0.32 4.05
N SER A 109 -6.69 -0.16 3.26
CA SER A 109 -6.38 -1.58 3.19
C SER A 109 -5.88 -2.13 4.52
N ALA A 110 -4.97 -1.44 5.18
CA ALA A 110 -4.44 -1.84 6.48
C ALA A 110 -5.54 -1.95 7.56
N ARG A 111 -6.46 -0.97 7.60
CA ARG A 111 -7.63 -1.03 8.51
C ARG A 111 -8.53 -2.22 8.21
N ALA A 112 -8.79 -2.50 6.93
CA ALA A 112 -9.60 -3.65 6.51
C ALA A 112 -8.96 -4.99 6.90
N GLN A 113 -7.63 -5.05 6.95
CA GLN A 113 -6.85 -6.20 7.42
C GLN A 113 -6.68 -6.24 8.96
N GLY A 114 -7.27 -5.28 9.69
CA GLY A 114 -7.27 -5.24 11.14
C GLY A 114 -6.03 -4.61 11.77
N ALA A 115 -5.20 -3.89 11.00
CA ALA A 115 -4.09 -3.13 11.55
C ALA A 115 -4.59 -2.08 12.54
N ARG A 116 -3.87 -1.92 13.65
CA ARG A 116 -4.16 -0.95 14.71
C ARG A 116 -3.18 0.22 14.71
N ARG A 117 -2.07 0.07 14.04
CA ARG A 117 -1.01 1.07 13.96
C ARG A 117 -0.30 0.94 12.62
N VAL A 118 0.14 2.06 12.08
CA VAL A 118 1.08 2.09 10.96
C VAL A 118 2.34 2.82 11.38
N GLU A 119 3.47 2.31 10.93
CA GLU A 119 4.79 2.88 11.20
C GLU A 119 5.58 3.03 9.89
N ALA A 120 6.49 3.98 9.90
CA ALA A 120 7.50 4.19 8.88
C ALA A 120 8.73 4.82 9.54
N VAL A 121 9.89 4.75 8.89
CA VAL A 121 11.10 5.40 9.39
C VAL A 121 11.77 6.25 8.33
N THR A 122 12.49 7.27 8.78
CA THR A 122 13.34 8.08 7.90
C THR A 122 14.61 8.50 8.62
N THR A 123 15.58 9.03 7.88
CA THR A 123 16.76 9.67 8.49
C THR A 123 16.40 11.04 9.06
N PRO A 124 17.07 11.51 10.14
CA PRO A 124 16.80 12.83 10.74
C PRO A 124 16.94 13.99 9.73
N ALA A 125 17.85 13.89 8.79
CA ALA A 125 18.09 14.91 7.77
C ALA A 125 16.98 15.02 6.72
N ASN A 126 16.00 14.09 6.68
CA ASN A 126 14.91 14.11 5.70
C ASN A 126 13.72 14.97 6.17
N ALA A 127 13.94 16.27 6.33
CA ALA A 127 12.94 17.22 6.81
C ALA A 127 11.63 17.19 5.97
N GLY A 128 11.75 16.96 4.65
CA GLY A 128 10.59 16.85 3.76
C GLY A 128 9.68 15.67 4.11
N SER A 129 10.27 14.51 4.43
CA SER A 129 9.52 13.34 4.90
C SER A 129 8.85 13.61 6.24
N VAL A 130 9.57 14.24 7.18
CA VAL A 130 9.01 14.59 8.51
C VAL A 130 7.79 15.50 8.36
N ALA A 131 7.92 16.59 7.57
CA ALA A 131 6.82 17.51 7.34
C ALA A 131 5.63 16.85 6.64
N PHE A 132 5.89 15.93 5.69
CA PHE A 132 4.85 15.20 4.97
C PHE A 132 4.07 14.28 5.90
N HIS A 133 4.75 13.44 6.69
CA HIS A 133 4.09 12.50 7.61
C HIS A 133 3.30 13.23 8.71
N ARG A 134 3.84 14.33 9.26
CA ARG A 134 3.09 15.15 10.21
C ARG A 134 1.78 15.69 9.64
N ARG A 135 1.77 16.13 8.37
CA ARG A 135 0.54 16.58 7.70
C ARG A 135 -0.47 15.45 7.46
N LEU A 136 -0.03 14.20 7.45
CA LEU A 136 -0.91 13.02 7.42
C LEU A 136 -1.40 12.58 8.80
N GLY A 137 -0.96 13.27 9.87
CA GLY A 137 -1.37 12.98 11.25
C GLY A 137 -0.45 12.01 12.01
N PHE A 138 0.71 11.65 11.45
CA PHE A 138 1.69 10.83 12.16
C PHE A 138 2.39 11.63 13.26
N THR A 139 2.69 10.97 14.38
CA THR A 139 3.75 11.39 15.28
C THR A 139 5.10 11.19 14.58
N ALA A 140 6.13 11.91 15.03
CA ALA A 140 7.48 11.81 14.48
C ALA A 140 8.46 11.92 15.65
N GLU A 141 9.01 10.80 16.07
CA GLU A 141 9.85 10.68 17.24
C GLU A 141 11.29 10.32 16.86
N PRO A 142 12.30 11.07 17.32
CA PRO A 142 13.69 10.69 17.14
C PRO A 142 13.99 9.40 17.94
N VAL A 143 14.70 8.46 17.32
CA VAL A 143 15.14 7.23 17.96
C VAL A 143 16.64 7.09 17.71
N THR A 144 17.40 7.21 18.77
CA THR A 144 18.87 7.06 18.73
C THR A 144 19.23 5.61 18.44
N ASP A 145 20.25 5.40 17.62
CA ASP A 145 20.82 4.08 17.29
C ASP A 145 19.79 3.06 16.73
N TYR A 146 18.69 3.52 16.18
CA TYR A 146 17.63 2.67 15.65
C TYR A 146 18.13 1.58 14.68
N ALA A 147 19.09 1.92 13.84
CA ALA A 147 19.66 1.03 12.82
C ALA A 147 21.11 0.63 13.15
N GLY A 148 21.47 0.65 14.43
CA GLY A 148 22.80 0.40 14.94
C GLY A 148 23.51 1.68 15.41
N PRO A 149 24.65 1.58 16.09
CA PRO A 149 25.37 2.70 16.67
C PRO A 149 25.62 3.84 15.67
N GLY A 150 25.22 5.07 16.02
CA GLY A 150 25.34 6.25 15.17
C GLY A 150 24.33 6.31 13.99
N HIS A 151 23.37 5.38 13.93
CA HIS A 151 22.38 5.33 12.85
C HIS A 151 20.98 5.68 13.36
N ASP A 152 20.82 6.92 13.80
CA ASP A 152 19.54 7.47 14.26
C ASP A 152 18.48 7.46 13.18
N ARG A 153 17.21 7.35 13.60
CA ARG A 153 16.05 7.48 12.73
C ARG A 153 14.99 8.39 13.37
N VAL A 154 14.07 8.83 12.55
CA VAL A 154 12.80 9.37 12.99
C VAL A 154 11.76 8.29 12.74
N LEU A 155 11.12 7.81 13.80
CA LEU A 155 10.02 6.86 13.75
C LEU A 155 8.71 7.65 13.59
N PHE A 156 7.97 7.31 12.55
CA PHE A 156 6.60 7.77 12.34
C PHE A 156 5.64 6.74 12.87
N SER A 157 4.61 7.17 13.59
CA SER A 157 3.55 6.29 14.07
C SER A 157 2.18 6.96 13.94
N LEU A 158 1.18 6.20 13.48
CA LEU A 158 -0.21 6.63 13.40
C LEU A 158 -1.10 5.50 13.92
N ALA A 159 -1.91 5.79 14.95
CA ALA A 159 -2.93 4.85 15.42
C ALA A 159 -4.04 4.72 14.36
N LEU A 160 -4.47 3.48 14.12
CA LEU A 160 -5.58 3.19 13.22
C LEU A 160 -6.77 2.67 14.01
N THR A 161 -7.93 3.30 13.84
CA THR A 161 -9.19 2.71 14.28
C THR A 161 -9.56 1.62 13.27
N PRO A 162 -9.68 0.35 13.70
CA PRO A 162 -10.12 -0.72 12.80
C PRO A 162 -11.49 -0.36 12.23
N LEU A 163 -11.71 -0.65 10.97
CA LEU A 163 -13.07 -0.68 10.42
C LEU A 163 -13.78 -1.78 11.20
N GLY A 164 -14.87 -1.45 11.91
CA GLY A 164 -15.69 -2.44 12.60
C GLY A 164 -16.04 -3.59 11.66
N PRO A 165 -16.39 -4.78 12.17
CA PRO A 165 -16.79 -5.90 11.33
C PRO A 165 -17.86 -5.39 10.36
N ARG A 166 -17.67 -5.55 9.05
CA ARG A 166 -18.75 -5.35 8.10
C ARG A 166 -19.89 -6.21 8.64
N ARG A 167 -21.04 -5.59 8.96
CA ARG A 167 -22.26 -6.37 9.18
C ARG A 167 -22.32 -7.28 7.97
N ALA A 168 -22.22 -8.59 8.20
CA ALA A 168 -22.57 -9.57 7.18
C ALA A 168 -23.96 -9.15 6.71
N GLU A 169 -24.07 -8.68 5.47
CA GLU A 169 -25.37 -8.51 4.86
C GLU A 169 -26.05 -9.84 5.08
N HIS A 170 -27.19 -9.78 5.75
CA HIS A 170 -28.02 -10.91 6.12
C HIS A 170 -28.18 -11.77 4.86
N ALA A 171 -27.43 -12.86 4.77
CA ALA A 171 -27.69 -13.87 3.75
C ALA A 171 -29.16 -14.26 3.94
N PRO A 172 -30.01 -14.18 2.89
CA PRO A 172 -31.38 -14.63 3.03
C PRO A 172 -31.33 -16.06 3.55
N GLY A 173 -32.02 -16.28 4.68
CA GLY A 173 -32.10 -17.57 5.30
C GLY A 173 -32.51 -18.64 4.28
N PRO A 174 -32.14 -19.91 4.43
CA PRO A 174 -32.49 -20.95 3.48
C PRO A 174 -34.01 -20.96 3.33
N GLY A 175 -34.45 -20.54 2.14
CA GLY A 175 -35.87 -20.51 1.79
C GLY A 175 -36.46 -21.91 2.03
N SER A 176 -37.60 -21.93 2.74
CA SER A 176 -38.42 -23.12 2.91
C SER A 176 -38.73 -23.70 1.52
N TYR A 177 -38.10 -24.84 1.23
CA TYR A 177 -38.48 -25.61 0.06
C TYR A 177 -39.90 -26.13 0.28
N PRO A 178 -40.86 -25.94 -0.67
CA PRO A 178 -42.16 -26.52 -0.58
C PRO A 178 -42.05 -28.05 -0.68
N GLY A 179 -42.80 -28.71 0.18
CA GLY A 179 -42.74 -30.12 0.51
C GLY A 179 -42.60 -31.10 -0.65
N THR A 180 -41.70 -32.05 -0.47
CA THR A 180 -41.67 -33.30 -1.21
C THR A 180 -42.87 -34.16 -0.80
N PRO A 181 -43.68 -34.72 -1.75
CA PRO A 181 -44.75 -35.62 -1.41
C PRO A 181 -44.19 -36.92 -0.81
N ARG A 182 -44.81 -37.37 0.28
CA ARG A 182 -44.52 -38.70 0.89
C ARG A 182 -44.86 -39.80 -0.12
N SER A 183 -43.89 -40.54 -0.53
CA SER A 183 -44.11 -41.81 -1.22
C SER A 183 -44.46 -42.90 -0.17
N ASP A 184 -45.71 -43.37 -0.24
CA ASP A 184 -46.21 -44.53 0.47
C ASP A 184 -45.42 -45.75 0.02
N LEU A 185 -44.72 -46.40 0.93
CA LEU A 185 -44.15 -47.72 0.73
C LEU A 185 -45.17 -48.77 1.23
N PRO A 186 -45.57 -49.77 0.43
CA PRO A 186 -46.44 -50.82 0.88
C PRO A 186 -45.72 -51.78 1.81
N GLN A 187 -46.34 -52.10 2.94
CA GLN A 187 -45.94 -53.17 3.82
C GLN A 187 -46.27 -54.50 3.18
N GLY A 188 -45.26 -55.26 2.78
CA GLY A 188 -45.37 -56.66 2.34
C GLY A 188 -45.06 -57.63 3.46
N ARG A 189 -45.83 -58.63 3.56
CA ARG A 189 -45.85 -59.76 4.50
C ARG A 189 -44.53 -60.56 4.54
#